data_87830a3877acf1ec48a4e362e78149c4
#
_entry.id   87830a3877acf1ec48a4e362e78149c4
#
_cell.length_a   1.000
_cell.length_b   1.000
_cell.length_c   1.000
_cell.angle_alpha   90.00
_cell.angle_beta   90.00
_cell.angle_gamma   90.00
#
_symmetry.space_group_name_H-M   'P 1'
#
loop_
_entity.id
_entity.type
_entity.pdbx_description
1 polymer ?
#
loop_
_entity_poly.entity_id
_entity_poly.type
_entity_poly.pdbx_seq_one_letter_code
_entity_poly.pdbx_strand_id
1 'polypeptide(L)'
;MRLLGIPTVVDRMVQQTINQVLTQIYEPHFSKRSFGFRPTRGCHNALREVQKTVDAGYTYVVDLDLDRFFDTVNHGKLIEILSRTIKDGRVVSLIHKYLRSGVIAKGLWHASEEGTPQGGPLSPLLSNIMLNELDKELARRGHPFVRYADDAMIFCKSKRAAERVRSSITKFIEGKLFLKVNKEKTVVSYIKGVKYLGYSFYVHRGKCQLTVHSKSKSKMKSSLKELTSRSNGWGYVKRKQKLRKYIVGWVGYYHLANMKRFCLETDEWLRRRIRMCIWKAWKKPKTKVVNLIRCGIAKWQAYQWGNTRLAYWRIAGSPILSIAMSNDRLRKQGYVCLLDAYLGWNPK
;
A
#
# COMPACT_ATOMS: atom_id res chain seq x y z
N MET A 1 -11.25 -8.15 10.94
CA MET A 1 -10.37 -8.95 10.03
C MET A 1 -11.20 -9.25 8.80
N ARG A 2 -10.70 -8.96 7.59
CA ARG A 2 -11.43 -9.33 6.36
C ARG A 2 -11.12 -10.79 6.04
N LEU A 3 -12.15 -11.60 5.83
CA LEU A 3 -12.01 -12.99 5.41
C LEU A 3 -11.72 -13.01 3.91
N LEU A 4 -10.72 -13.79 3.50
CA LEU A 4 -10.43 -14.04 2.08
C LEU A 4 -10.99 -15.41 1.71
N GLY A 5 -11.86 -15.45 0.71
CA GLY A 5 -12.31 -16.69 0.11
C GLY A 5 -11.24 -17.29 -0.79
N ILE A 6 -11.01 -18.58 -0.69
CA ILE A 6 -10.09 -19.29 -1.59
C ILE A 6 -10.96 -20.19 -2.49
N PRO A 7 -11.19 -19.81 -3.76
CA PRO A 7 -11.92 -20.66 -4.69
C PRO A 7 -11.18 -21.97 -4.94
N THR A 8 -11.90 -23.03 -5.33
CA THR A 8 -11.28 -24.28 -5.76
C THR A 8 -10.37 -24.03 -6.98
N VAL A 9 -9.49 -24.99 -7.28
CA VAL A 9 -8.58 -24.85 -8.44
C VAL A 9 -9.39 -24.73 -9.74
N VAL A 10 -10.44 -25.54 -9.89
CA VAL A 10 -11.33 -25.53 -11.06
C VAL A 10 -12.03 -24.19 -11.18
N ASP A 11 -12.63 -23.69 -10.09
CA ASP A 11 -13.31 -22.39 -10.09
C ASP A 11 -12.36 -21.25 -10.44
N ARG A 12 -11.11 -21.29 -9.95
CA ARG A 12 -10.10 -20.28 -10.32
C ARG A 12 -9.77 -20.31 -11.80
N MET A 13 -9.66 -21.49 -12.41
CA MET A 13 -9.41 -21.63 -13.85
C MET A 13 -10.57 -21.06 -14.66
N VAL A 14 -11.82 -21.43 -14.34
CA VAL A 14 -12.99 -20.92 -15.05
C VAL A 14 -13.16 -19.40 -14.84
N GLN A 15 -13.03 -18.91 -13.63
CA GLN A 15 -13.08 -17.47 -13.34
C GLN A 15 -11.98 -16.70 -14.08
N GLN A 16 -10.76 -17.26 -14.18
CA GLN A 16 -9.66 -16.63 -14.91
C GLN A 16 -9.93 -16.59 -16.41
N THR A 17 -10.50 -17.65 -17.00
CA THR A 17 -10.89 -17.67 -18.40
C THR A 17 -11.95 -16.60 -18.71
N ILE A 18 -13.00 -16.52 -17.90
CA ILE A 18 -14.01 -15.48 -18.00
C ILE A 18 -13.38 -14.10 -17.87
N ASN A 19 -12.50 -13.90 -16.89
CA ASN A 19 -11.81 -12.63 -16.67
C ASN A 19 -10.98 -12.18 -17.87
N GLN A 20 -10.25 -13.10 -18.52
CA GLN A 20 -9.46 -12.79 -19.71
C GLN A 20 -10.32 -12.29 -20.88
N VAL A 21 -11.43 -12.98 -21.16
CA VAL A 21 -12.36 -12.59 -22.22
C VAL A 21 -13.04 -11.25 -21.89
N LEU A 22 -13.61 -11.13 -20.70
CA LEU A 22 -14.34 -9.91 -20.31
C LEU A 22 -13.42 -8.70 -20.17
N THR A 23 -12.14 -8.88 -19.81
CA THR A 23 -11.19 -7.78 -19.76
C THR A 23 -11.01 -7.14 -21.13
N GLN A 24 -10.93 -7.92 -22.20
CA GLN A 24 -10.81 -7.38 -23.57
C GLN A 24 -12.05 -6.58 -23.98
N ILE A 25 -13.23 -7.00 -23.53
CA ILE A 25 -14.50 -6.32 -23.85
C ILE A 25 -14.65 -5.03 -23.06
N TYR A 26 -14.32 -5.04 -21.74
CA TYR A 26 -14.63 -3.92 -20.86
C TYR A 26 -13.51 -2.89 -20.73
N GLU A 27 -12.23 -3.27 -20.92
CA GLU A 27 -11.08 -2.37 -20.76
C GLU A 27 -11.18 -1.09 -21.61
N PRO A 28 -11.64 -1.14 -22.89
CA PRO A 28 -11.83 0.07 -23.70
C PRO A 28 -12.89 1.03 -23.16
N HIS A 29 -13.86 0.52 -22.39
CA HIS A 29 -14.99 1.30 -21.87
C HIS A 29 -14.74 1.88 -20.47
N PHE A 30 -13.67 1.48 -19.81
CA PHE A 30 -13.33 2.02 -18.50
C PHE A 30 -12.76 3.43 -18.58
N SER A 31 -13.12 4.26 -17.61
CA SER A 31 -12.61 5.62 -17.49
C SER A 31 -11.07 5.66 -17.47
N LYS A 32 -10.48 6.65 -18.15
CA LYS A 32 -9.04 6.92 -18.09
C LYS A 32 -8.56 7.30 -16.67
N ARG A 33 -9.47 7.68 -15.77
CA ARG A 33 -9.22 8.08 -14.39
C ARG A 33 -9.43 6.95 -13.37
N SER A 34 -9.69 5.72 -13.84
CA SER A 34 -9.72 4.49 -13.04
C SER A 34 -8.42 3.71 -13.24
N PHE A 35 -7.76 3.30 -12.15
CA PHE A 35 -6.40 2.74 -12.16
C PHE A 35 -6.26 1.38 -11.49
N GLY A 36 -7.12 1.04 -10.53
CA GLY A 36 -7.03 -0.22 -9.78
C GLY A 36 -7.44 -1.44 -10.60
N PHE A 37 -6.71 -2.55 -10.45
CA PHE A 37 -7.02 -3.84 -11.08
C PHE A 37 -7.11 -3.82 -12.61
N ARG A 38 -6.38 -2.93 -13.26
CA ARG A 38 -6.38 -2.78 -14.72
C ARG A 38 -5.00 -3.05 -15.31
N PRO A 39 -4.91 -3.65 -16.51
CA PRO A 39 -3.64 -3.84 -17.20
C PRO A 39 -2.89 -2.51 -17.39
N THR A 40 -1.58 -2.54 -17.29
CA THR A 40 -0.68 -1.38 -17.52
C THR A 40 -0.90 -0.16 -16.63
N ARG A 41 -1.84 -0.22 -15.68
CA ARG A 41 -2.17 0.86 -14.75
C ARG A 41 -1.81 0.49 -13.32
N GLY A 42 -1.34 1.45 -12.56
CA GLY A 42 -0.90 1.20 -11.17
C GLY A 42 -1.10 2.41 -10.27
N CYS A 43 -0.78 2.23 -9.00
CA CYS A 43 -0.92 3.28 -7.98
C CYS A 43 -0.12 4.55 -8.32
N HIS A 44 1.06 4.42 -8.93
CA HIS A 44 1.88 5.57 -9.33
C HIS A 44 1.23 6.40 -10.45
N ASN A 45 0.50 5.76 -11.37
CA ASN A 45 -0.27 6.47 -12.39
C ASN A 45 -1.42 7.27 -11.74
N ALA A 46 -2.13 6.66 -10.78
CA ALA A 46 -3.18 7.34 -10.02
C ALA A 46 -2.63 8.56 -9.27
N LEU A 47 -1.50 8.42 -8.57
CA LEU A 47 -0.86 9.52 -7.83
C LEU A 47 -0.43 10.67 -8.74
N ARG A 48 0.12 10.38 -9.92
CA ARG A 48 0.47 11.42 -10.91
C ARG A 48 -0.78 12.15 -11.44
N GLU A 49 -1.90 11.42 -11.63
CA GLU A 49 -3.15 12.05 -12.04
C GLU A 49 -3.73 12.95 -10.93
N VAL A 50 -3.60 12.55 -9.65
CA VAL A 50 -3.93 13.44 -8.51
C VAL A 50 -3.09 14.70 -8.57
N GLN A 51 -1.77 14.61 -8.75
CA GLN A 51 -0.90 15.78 -8.85
C GLN A 51 -1.33 16.72 -9.97
N LYS A 52 -1.56 16.20 -11.18
CA LYS A 52 -2.06 17.00 -12.33
C LYS A 52 -3.36 17.71 -12.03
N THR A 53 -4.29 17.03 -11.36
CA THR A 53 -5.61 17.58 -11.03
C THR A 53 -5.49 18.70 -9.99
N VAL A 54 -4.64 18.52 -8.98
CA VAL A 54 -4.39 19.54 -7.96
C VAL A 54 -3.65 20.75 -8.55
N ASP A 55 -2.67 20.51 -9.43
CA ASP A 55 -1.93 21.57 -10.13
C ASP A 55 -2.85 22.39 -11.06
N ALA A 56 -3.96 21.81 -11.53
CA ALA A 56 -5.02 22.52 -12.26
C ALA A 56 -5.98 23.33 -11.35
N GLY A 57 -5.67 23.45 -10.04
CA GLY A 57 -6.44 24.27 -9.09
C GLY A 57 -7.57 23.56 -8.36
N TYR A 58 -7.73 22.24 -8.51
CA TYR A 58 -8.73 21.46 -7.78
C TYR A 58 -8.15 20.97 -6.45
N THR A 59 -8.24 21.77 -5.42
CA THR A 59 -7.55 21.56 -4.14
C THR A 59 -8.41 20.99 -3.02
N TYR A 60 -9.73 20.98 -3.18
CA TYR A 60 -10.66 20.32 -2.27
C TYR A 60 -11.05 18.95 -2.78
N VAL A 61 -11.13 17.99 -1.88
CA VAL A 61 -11.32 16.57 -2.21
C VAL A 61 -12.47 16.01 -1.40
N VAL A 62 -13.32 15.26 -2.08
CA VAL A 62 -14.21 14.28 -1.44
C VAL A 62 -13.46 12.96 -1.45
N ASP A 63 -13.02 12.51 -0.28
CA ASP A 63 -12.44 11.18 -0.06
C ASP A 63 -13.61 10.22 0.16
N LEU A 64 -13.92 9.41 -0.85
CA LEU A 64 -15.09 8.53 -0.90
C LEU A 64 -14.69 7.12 -0.43
N ASP A 65 -15.27 6.67 0.67
CA ASP A 65 -15.11 5.32 1.21
C ASP A 65 -16.45 4.56 1.11
N LEU A 66 -16.45 3.42 0.42
CA LEU A 66 -17.60 2.52 0.34
C LEU A 66 -17.58 1.53 1.50
N ASP A 67 -18.70 1.35 2.19
CA ASP A 67 -18.76 0.41 3.31
C ASP A 67 -18.72 -1.02 2.81
N ARG A 68 -17.61 -1.72 3.14
CA ARG A 68 -17.39 -3.14 2.80
C ARG A 68 -17.80 -3.47 1.36
N PHE A 69 -17.37 -2.67 0.41
CA PHE A 69 -17.80 -2.72 -0.99
C PHE A 69 -17.93 -4.15 -1.54
N PHE A 70 -16.87 -4.97 -1.42
CA PHE A 70 -16.91 -6.35 -1.94
C PHE A 70 -17.97 -7.24 -1.27
N ASP A 71 -18.36 -6.93 -0.05
CA ASP A 71 -19.34 -7.74 0.72
C ASP A 71 -20.78 -7.25 0.51
N THR A 72 -20.97 -6.08 -0.14
CA THR A 72 -22.28 -5.41 -0.26
C THR A 72 -22.72 -5.14 -1.69
N VAL A 73 -22.03 -5.68 -2.69
CA VAL A 73 -22.41 -5.54 -4.10
C VAL A 73 -23.75 -6.25 -4.34
N ASN A 74 -24.74 -5.51 -4.82
CA ASN A 74 -26.04 -6.09 -5.19
C ASN A 74 -25.89 -6.93 -6.47
N HIS A 75 -26.18 -8.24 -6.37
CA HIS A 75 -26.04 -9.18 -7.49
C HIS A 75 -26.95 -8.82 -8.66
N GLY A 76 -28.24 -8.47 -8.40
CA GLY A 76 -29.18 -8.10 -9.43
C GLY A 76 -28.73 -6.90 -10.23
N LYS A 77 -28.21 -5.85 -9.53
CA LYS A 77 -27.68 -4.64 -10.19
C LYS A 77 -26.42 -4.94 -11.01
N LEU A 78 -25.52 -5.75 -10.48
CA LEU A 78 -24.31 -6.14 -11.22
C LEU A 78 -24.67 -6.95 -12.49
N ILE A 79 -25.59 -7.91 -12.38
CA ILE A 79 -26.07 -8.73 -13.51
C ILE A 79 -26.78 -7.85 -14.53
N GLU A 80 -27.60 -6.90 -14.13
CA GLU A 80 -28.23 -5.91 -15.03
C GLU A 80 -27.18 -5.14 -15.85
N ILE A 81 -26.13 -4.64 -15.18
CA ILE A 81 -25.05 -3.92 -15.86
C ILE A 81 -24.29 -4.83 -16.84
N LEU A 82 -23.99 -6.07 -16.46
CA LEU A 82 -23.33 -7.05 -17.32
C LEU A 82 -24.18 -7.38 -18.55
N SER A 83 -25.48 -7.59 -18.40
CA SER A 83 -26.42 -7.93 -19.50
C SER A 83 -26.61 -6.81 -20.52
N ARG A 84 -26.23 -5.58 -20.21
CA ARG A 84 -26.21 -4.49 -21.21
C ARG A 84 -25.17 -4.74 -22.29
N THR A 85 -24.05 -5.35 -21.96
CA THR A 85 -22.91 -5.59 -22.85
C THR A 85 -22.84 -7.06 -23.29
N ILE A 86 -22.99 -8.01 -22.35
CA ILE A 86 -22.91 -9.44 -22.62
C ILE A 86 -24.31 -9.95 -22.97
N LYS A 87 -24.49 -10.40 -24.24
CA LYS A 87 -25.78 -10.90 -24.73
C LYS A 87 -25.94 -12.42 -24.58
N ASP A 88 -24.84 -13.16 -24.31
CA ASP A 88 -24.92 -14.60 -24.02
C ASP A 88 -25.42 -14.83 -22.60
N GLY A 89 -26.68 -15.24 -22.47
CA GLY A 89 -27.32 -15.53 -21.19
C GLY A 89 -26.67 -16.67 -20.41
N ARG A 90 -25.96 -17.60 -21.06
CA ARG A 90 -25.23 -18.70 -20.39
C ARG A 90 -24.04 -18.14 -19.61
N VAL A 91 -23.29 -17.21 -20.18
CA VAL A 91 -22.17 -16.54 -19.50
C VAL A 91 -22.67 -15.72 -18.32
N VAL A 92 -23.72 -14.94 -18.52
CA VAL A 92 -24.32 -14.13 -17.43
C VAL A 92 -24.86 -15.03 -16.31
N SER A 93 -25.53 -16.12 -16.65
CA SER A 93 -26.02 -17.13 -15.68
C SER A 93 -24.86 -17.77 -14.91
N LEU A 94 -23.76 -18.10 -15.59
CA LEU A 94 -22.58 -18.69 -14.94
C LEU A 94 -21.96 -17.70 -13.93
N ILE A 95 -21.81 -16.44 -14.30
CA ILE A 95 -21.32 -15.39 -13.39
C ILE A 95 -22.25 -15.26 -12.18
N HIS A 96 -23.58 -15.28 -12.40
CA HIS A 96 -24.55 -15.21 -11.31
C HIS A 96 -24.44 -16.41 -10.37
N LYS A 97 -24.22 -17.63 -10.89
CA LYS A 97 -23.98 -18.83 -10.07
C LYS A 97 -22.73 -18.66 -9.20
N TYR A 98 -21.61 -18.10 -9.73
CA TYR A 98 -20.42 -17.81 -8.93
C TYR A 98 -20.66 -16.78 -7.83
N LEU A 99 -21.46 -15.76 -8.09
CA LEU A 99 -21.82 -14.77 -7.07
C LEU A 99 -22.63 -15.40 -5.93
N ARG A 100 -23.50 -16.37 -6.23
CA ARG A 100 -24.38 -17.06 -5.28
C ARG A 100 -23.81 -18.35 -4.69
N SER A 101 -22.61 -18.77 -5.08
CA SER A 101 -22.03 -20.06 -4.66
C SER A 101 -21.87 -20.24 -3.15
N GLY A 102 -21.90 -19.15 -2.38
CA GLY A 102 -21.69 -19.17 -0.93
C GLY A 102 -20.22 -19.34 -0.56
N VAL A 103 -19.97 -19.42 0.73
CA VAL A 103 -18.62 -19.57 1.31
C VAL A 103 -18.67 -20.61 2.43
N ILE A 104 -17.68 -21.52 2.44
CA ILE A 104 -17.49 -22.42 3.59
C ILE A 104 -16.56 -21.72 4.58
N ALA A 105 -17.07 -21.43 5.77
CA ALA A 105 -16.31 -20.87 6.88
C ALA A 105 -16.41 -21.76 8.11
N LYS A 106 -15.28 -22.14 8.68
CA LYS A 106 -15.23 -23.05 9.85
C LYS A 106 -15.98 -24.38 9.65
N GLY A 107 -15.99 -24.91 8.42
CA GLY A 107 -16.67 -26.16 8.07
C GLY A 107 -18.19 -26.01 7.82
N LEU A 108 -18.76 -24.83 7.95
CA LEU A 108 -20.18 -24.56 7.67
C LEU A 108 -20.31 -23.75 6.37
N TRP A 109 -21.31 -24.13 5.57
CA TRP A 109 -21.67 -23.39 4.37
C TRP A 109 -22.56 -22.18 4.72
N HIS A 110 -22.21 -21.03 4.14
CA HIS A 110 -22.97 -19.78 4.27
C HIS A 110 -23.41 -19.33 2.89
N ALA A 111 -24.70 -19.04 2.72
CA ALA A 111 -25.24 -18.46 1.50
C ALA A 111 -24.65 -17.07 1.24
N SER A 112 -24.46 -16.73 -0.04
CA SER A 112 -24.05 -15.39 -0.48
C SER A 112 -25.21 -14.78 -1.27
N GLU A 113 -25.96 -13.87 -0.65
CA GLU A 113 -27.07 -13.17 -1.30
C GLU A 113 -26.64 -11.82 -1.89
N GLU A 114 -25.58 -11.26 -1.36
CA GLU A 114 -24.92 -10.04 -1.82
C GLU A 114 -23.40 -10.17 -1.78
N GLY A 115 -22.70 -9.27 -2.43
CA GLY A 115 -21.25 -9.21 -2.43
C GLY A 115 -20.58 -10.02 -3.54
N THR A 116 -19.28 -9.78 -3.70
CA THR A 116 -18.40 -10.55 -4.59
C THR A 116 -17.33 -11.21 -3.74
N PRO A 117 -17.13 -12.54 -3.84
CA PRO A 117 -16.15 -13.24 -3.01
C PRO A 117 -14.76 -12.61 -3.13
N GLN A 118 -14.19 -12.16 -1.99
CA GLN A 118 -12.83 -11.61 -1.98
C GLN A 118 -11.82 -12.75 -2.15
N GLY A 119 -11.01 -12.70 -3.21
CA GLY A 119 -9.95 -13.68 -3.49
C GLY A 119 -10.12 -14.45 -4.79
N GLY A 120 -11.26 -14.37 -5.46
CA GLY A 120 -11.47 -14.90 -6.81
C GLY A 120 -10.85 -14.00 -7.88
N PRO A 121 -10.33 -14.57 -9.00
CA PRO A 121 -9.75 -13.81 -10.10
C PRO A 121 -10.74 -12.85 -10.78
N LEU A 122 -12.03 -13.17 -10.78
CA LEU A 122 -13.08 -12.41 -11.47
C LEU A 122 -13.55 -11.19 -10.68
N SER A 123 -13.53 -11.24 -9.34
CA SER A 123 -14.06 -10.19 -8.47
C SER A 123 -13.51 -8.78 -8.72
N PRO A 124 -12.20 -8.59 -8.99
CA PRO A 124 -11.65 -7.25 -9.30
C PRO A 124 -12.23 -6.64 -10.58
N LEU A 125 -12.46 -7.45 -11.61
CA LEU A 125 -13.06 -6.99 -12.86
C LEU A 125 -14.53 -6.62 -12.67
N LEU A 126 -15.31 -7.48 -12.00
CA LEU A 126 -16.71 -7.20 -11.67
C LEU A 126 -16.87 -5.92 -10.84
N SER A 127 -15.94 -5.71 -9.88
CA SER A 127 -15.83 -4.47 -9.13
C SER A 127 -15.66 -3.24 -10.04
N ASN A 128 -14.74 -3.32 -11.00
CA ASN A 128 -14.53 -2.22 -11.94
C ASN A 128 -15.72 -1.99 -12.86
N ILE A 129 -16.42 -3.05 -13.30
CA ILE A 129 -17.63 -2.95 -14.13
C ILE A 129 -18.73 -2.21 -13.35
N MET A 130 -18.96 -2.58 -12.10
CA MET A 130 -19.95 -1.93 -11.23
C MET A 130 -19.62 -0.46 -11.00
N LEU A 131 -18.37 -0.15 -10.63
CA LEU A 131 -17.94 1.21 -10.31
C LEU A 131 -17.72 2.10 -11.56
N ASN A 132 -17.66 1.52 -12.75
CA ASN A 132 -17.61 2.29 -13.99
C ASN A 132 -18.89 3.12 -14.20
N GLU A 133 -20.04 2.71 -13.66
CA GLU A 133 -21.26 3.52 -13.67
C GLU A 133 -21.09 4.81 -12.83
N LEU A 134 -20.38 4.73 -11.70
CA LEU A 134 -19.97 5.91 -10.94
C LEU A 134 -19.00 6.79 -11.74
N ASP A 135 -18.01 6.16 -12.39
CA ASP A 135 -17.04 6.89 -13.22
C ASP A 135 -17.72 7.66 -14.36
N LYS A 136 -18.69 7.02 -15.04
CA LYS A 136 -19.51 7.65 -16.10
C LYS A 136 -20.32 8.84 -15.56
N GLU A 137 -20.94 8.68 -14.40
CA GLU A 137 -21.74 9.74 -13.80
C GLU A 137 -20.86 10.94 -13.36
N LEU A 138 -19.68 10.69 -12.78
CA LEU A 138 -18.73 11.75 -12.45
C LEU A 138 -18.23 12.49 -13.70
N ALA A 139 -17.94 11.75 -14.78
CA ALA A 139 -17.53 12.32 -16.06
C ALA A 139 -18.67 13.16 -16.70
N ARG A 140 -19.91 12.65 -16.68
CA ARG A 140 -21.11 13.35 -17.20
C ARG A 140 -21.33 14.69 -16.47
N ARG A 141 -21.07 14.73 -15.16
CA ARG A 141 -21.16 15.96 -14.34
C ARG A 141 -19.93 16.87 -14.45
N GLY A 142 -18.90 16.47 -15.19
CA GLY A 142 -17.66 17.23 -15.35
C GLY A 142 -16.79 17.28 -14.09
N HIS A 143 -16.97 16.36 -13.13
CA HIS A 143 -16.14 16.29 -11.93
C HIS A 143 -14.83 15.54 -12.18
N PRO A 144 -13.66 16.18 -11.98
CA PRO A 144 -12.40 15.47 -11.95
C PRO A 144 -12.37 14.47 -10.79
N PHE A 145 -11.90 13.26 -11.06
CA PHE A 145 -11.77 12.22 -10.04
C PHE A 145 -10.57 11.32 -10.33
N VAL A 146 -10.12 10.58 -9.34
CA VAL A 146 -9.14 9.50 -9.46
C VAL A 146 -9.64 8.33 -8.63
N ARG A 147 -9.81 7.17 -9.25
CA ARG A 147 -10.25 5.95 -8.57
C ARG A 147 -9.22 4.84 -8.65
N TYR A 148 -8.95 4.20 -7.53
CA TYR A 148 -8.14 2.99 -7.44
C TYR A 148 -8.94 1.90 -6.73
N ALA A 149 -9.52 0.97 -7.48
CA ALA A 149 -10.51 0.00 -7.00
C ALA A 149 -11.73 0.71 -6.38
N ASP A 150 -12.02 0.45 -5.11
CA ASP A 150 -13.08 1.06 -4.31
C ASP A 150 -12.70 2.41 -3.68
N ASP A 151 -11.43 2.76 -3.67
CA ASP A 151 -10.89 4.01 -3.10
C ASP A 151 -10.93 5.13 -4.15
N ALA A 152 -11.78 6.15 -3.96
CA ALA A 152 -12.01 7.20 -4.94
C ALA A 152 -11.89 8.60 -4.35
N MET A 153 -11.17 9.47 -5.05
CA MET A 153 -11.04 10.88 -4.75
C MET A 153 -11.73 11.72 -5.84
N ILE A 154 -12.69 12.57 -5.45
CA ILE A 154 -13.38 13.49 -6.35
C ILE A 154 -12.91 14.91 -6.02
N PHE A 155 -12.52 15.67 -7.04
CA PHE A 155 -11.85 16.95 -6.85
C PHE A 155 -12.76 18.12 -7.15
N CYS A 156 -12.67 19.18 -6.32
CA CYS A 156 -13.43 20.43 -6.43
C CYS A 156 -12.51 21.63 -6.21
N LYS A 157 -12.95 22.82 -6.71
CA LYS A 157 -12.22 24.06 -6.50
C LYS A 157 -12.51 24.73 -5.15
N SER A 158 -13.64 24.40 -4.50
CA SER A 158 -14.04 24.98 -3.21
C SER A 158 -14.64 23.94 -2.27
N LYS A 159 -14.57 24.19 -0.96
CA LYS A 159 -15.17 23.34 0.08
C LYS A 159 -16.68 23.18 -0.12
N ARG A 160 -17.39 24.29 -0.37
CA ARG A 160 -18.85 24.27 -0.60
C ARG A 160 -19.24 23.43 -1.81
N ALA A 161 -18.45 23.46 -2.91
CA ALA A 161 -18.66 22.61 -4.06
C ALA A 161 -18.45 21.14 -3.71
N ALA A 162 -17.39 20.81 -2.96
CA ALA A 162 -17.10 19.45 -2.53
C ALA A 162 -18.19 18.86 -1.62
N GLU A 163 -18.75 19.65 -0.72
CA GLU A 163 -19.87 19.23 0.15
C GLU A 163 -21.13 18.93 -0.66
N ARG A 164 -21.46 19.75 -1.65
CA ARG A 164 -22.60 19.48 -2.58
C ARG A 164 -22.34 18.21 -3.40
N VAL A 165 -21.14 18.03 -3.91
CA VAL A 165 -20.76 16.84 -4.68
C VAL A 165 -20.85 15.61 -3.80
N ARG A 166 -20.31 15.63 -2.57
CA ARG A 166 -20.45 14.54 -1.61
C ARG A 166 -21.91 14.12 -1.44
N SER A 167 -22.79 15.08 -1.14
CA SER A 167 -24.21 14.79 -0.90
C SER A 167 -24.88 14.19 -2.15
N SER A 168 -24.66 14.78 -3.32
CA SER A 168 -25.32 14.34 -4.58
C SER A 168 -24.77 12.98 -5.08
N ILE A 169 -23.49 12.71 -4.92
CA ILE A 169 -22.87 11.43 -5.31
C ILE A 169 -23.27 10.32 -4.33
N THR A 170 -23.34 10.61 -3.02
CA THR A 170 -23.89 9.64 -2.05
C THR A 170 -25.29 9.19 -2.44
N LYS A 171 -26.18 10.12 -2.76
CA LYS A 171 -27.55 9.79 -3.23
C LYS A 171 -27.54 8.94 -4.50
N PHE A 172 -26.65 9.20 -5.45
CA PHE A 172 -26.51 8.41 -6.67
C PHE A 172 -26.01 6.98 -6.35
N ILE A 173 -25.00 6.83 -5.52
CA ILE A 173 -24.43 5.54 -5.14
C ILE A 173 -25.46 4.69 -4.41
N GLU A 174 -26.14 5.26 -3.41
CA GLU A 174 -27.13 4.54 -2.63
C GLU A 174 -28.42 4.24 -3.42
N GLY A 175 -28.89 5.20 -4.21
CA GLY A 175 -30.19 5.06 -4.91
C GLY A 175 -30.10 4.39 -6.30
N LYS A 176 -28.96 4.42 -6.99
CA LYS A 176 -28.83 3.85 -8.33
C LYS A 176 -27.91 2.63 -8.41
N LEU A 177 -26.88 2.57 -7.58
CA LEU A 177 -25.96 1.44 -7.53
C LEU A 177 -26.24 0.47 -6.39
N PHE A 178 -27.11 0.84 -5.45
CA PHE A 178 -27.45 0.07 -4.25
C PHE A 178 -26.20 -0.31 -3.41
N LEU A 179 -25.18 0.59 -3.43
CA LEU A 179 -23.99 0.46 -2.63
C LEU A 179 -24.09 1.34 -1.39
N LYS A 180 -23.46 0.93 -0.29
CA LYS A 180 -23.46 1.69 0.97
C LYS A 180 -22.24 2.60 1.04
N VAL A 181 -22.45 3.88 1.30
CA VAL A 181 -21.37 4.85 1.54
C VAL A 181 -21.06 4.92 3.03
N ASN A 182 -19.80 4.77 3.39
CA ASN A 182 -19.36 4.97 4.77
C ASN A 182 -19.34 6.47 5.10
N LYS A 183 -20.41 6.96 5.76
CA LYS A 183 -20.59 8.39 6.05
C LYS A 183 -19.52 8.95 7.00
N GLU A 184 -18.97 8.14 7.90
CA GLU A 184 -17.95 8.56 8.87
C GLU A 184 -16.58 8.76 8.21
N LYS A 185 -16.26 7.91 7.23
CA LYS A 185 -14.97 7.96 6.52
C LYS A 185 -15.02 8.81 5.26
N THR A 186 -16.20 8.98 4.66
CA THR A 186 -16.37 9.86 3.49
C THR A 186 -16.32 11.31 3.94
N VAL A 187 -15.17 11.93 3.75
CA VAL A 187 -14.89 13.29 4.25
C VAL A 187 -14.57 14.27 3.14
N VAL A 188 -14.92 15.53 3.38
CA VAL A 188 -14.48 16.65 2.54
C VAL A 188 -13.30 17.33 3.21
N SER A 189 -12.19 17.42 2.52
CA SER A 189 -10.98 18.05 3.05
C SER A 189 -10.19 18.80 1.99
N TYR A 190 -9.33 19.70 2.44
CA TYR A 190 -8.28 20.25 1.60
C TYR A 190 -7.24 19.16 1.34
N ILE A 191 -6.63 19.14 0.15
CA ILE A 191 -5.69 18.09 -0.28
C ILE A 191 -4.52 17.87 0.68
N LYS A 192 -4.11 18.89 1.44
CA LYS A 192 -3.02 18.79 2.41
C LYS A 192 -3.36 17.79 3.51
N GLY A 193 -2.54 16.75 3.63
CA GLY A 193 -2.69 15.73 4.66
C GLY A 193 -3.66 14.60 4.33
N VAL A 194 -4.39 14.66 3.22
CA VAL A 194 -5.20 13.54 2.73
C VAL A 194 -4.29 12.33 2.53
N LYS A 195 -4.79 11.16 2.95
CA LYS A 195 -4.12 9.88 2.73
C LYS A 195 -4.73 9.20 1.52
N TYR A 196 -3.91 8.93 0.50
CA TYR A 196 -4.32 8.12 -0.65
C TYR A 196 -3.22 7.16 -1.05
N LEU A 197 -3.53 5.88 -1.17
CA LEU A 197 -2.56 4.81 -1.52
C LEU A 197 -1.28 4.84 -0.65
N GLY A 198 -1.42 5.22 0.62
CA GLY A 198 -0.29 5.32 1.56
C GLY A 198 0.55 6.59 1.48
N TYR A 199 0.29 7.45 0.52
CA TYR A 199 0.89 8.77 0.37
C TYR A 199 0.04 9.85 1.02
N SER A 200 0.62 11.05 1.16
CA SER A 200 -0.04 12.32 1.44
C SER A 200 0.45 13.39 0.49
N PHE A 201 -0.29 14.48 0.41
CA PHE A 201 -0.07 15.57 -0.52
C PHE A 201 0.21 16.88 0.24
N TYR A 202 1.00 17.76 -0.36
CA TYR A 202 1.16 19.14 0.06
C TYR A 202 1.44 20.03 -1.15
N VAL A 203 1.07 21.29 -1.06
CA VAL A 203 1.36 22.25 -2.12
C VAL A 203 2.60 23.06 -1.74
N HIS A 204 3.58 23.12 -2.63
CA HIS A 204 4.79 23.90 -2.47
C HIS A 204 5.07 24.69 -3.76
N ARG A 205 5.20 26.01 -3.66
CA ARG A 205 5.37 26.93 -4.81
C ARG A 205 4.35 26.67 -5.94
N GLY A 206 3.08 26.51 -5.55
CA GLY A 206 1.96 26.31 -6.48
C GLY A 206 1.86 24.89 -7.08
N LYS A 207 2.80 23.96 -6.75
CA LYS A 207 2.79 22.59 -7.29
C LYS A 207 2.49 21.57 -6.20
N CYS A 208 1.71 20.57 -6.55
CA CYS A 208 1.41 19.43 -5.69
C CYS A 208 2.61 18.50 -5.56
N GLN A 209 3.02 18.26 -4.34
CA GLN A 209 4.13 17.38 -3.99
C GLN A 209 3.61 16.17 -3.20
N LEU A 210 4.28 15.03 -3.39
CA LEU A 210 3.98 13.79 -2.68
C LEU A 210 4.91 13.63 -1.47
N THR A 211 4.34 13.16 -0.36
CA THR A 211 5.09 12.70 0.81
C THR A 211 4.53 11.38 1.30
N VAL A 212 5.29 10.63 2.07
CA VAL A 212 4.81 9.40 2.70
C VAL A 212 3.90 9.75 3.87
N HIS A 213 2.71 9.16 3.92
CA HIS A 213 1.76 9.38 5.02
C HIS A 213 2.33 8.89 6.37
N SER A 214 2.00 9.58 7.48
CA SER A 214 2.51 9.28 8.83
C SER A 214 2.28 7.82 9.27
N LYS A 215 1.08 7.27 9.02
CA LYS A 215 0.76 5.86 9.30
C LYS A 215 1.65 4.89 8.53
N SER A 216 2.01 5.21 7.27
CA SER A 216 2.91 4.40 6.44
C SER A 216 4.35 4.44 6.96
N LYS A 217 4.82 5.63 7.41
CA LYS A 217 6.12 5.79 8.08
C LYS A 217 6.20 4.98 9.39
N SER A 218 5.15 5.05 10.21
CA SER A 218 5.08 4.30 11.48
C SER A 218 5.08 2.79 11.24
N LYS A 219 4.28 2.29 10.28
CA LYS A 219 4.25 0.87 9.90
C LYS A 219 5.62 0.39 9.44
N MET A 220 6.32 1.18 8.62
CA MET A 220 7.67 0.87 8.17
C MET A 220 8.65 0.77 9.36
N LYS A 221 8.66 1.75 10.28
CA LYS A 221 9.51 1.71 11.49
C LYS A 221 9.21 0.49 12.35
N SER A 222 7.94 0.09 12.50
CA SER A 222 7.56 -1.14 13.21
C SER A 222 8.12 -2.39 12.53
N SER A 223 7.98 -2.54 11.22
CA SER A 223 8.54 -3.68 10.48
C SER A 223 10.07 -3.72 10.56
N LEU A 224 10.76 -2.59 10.43
CA LEU A 224 12.21 -2.53 10.62
C LEU A 224 12.62 -2.90 12.06
N LYS A 225 11.80 -2.53 13.07
CA LYS A 225 12.00 -2.93 14.47
C LYS A 225 11.92 -4.44 14.64
N GLU A 226 10.97 -5.10 14.02
CA GLU A 226 10.84 -6.56 14.02
C GLU A 226 12.03 -7.23 13.32
N LEU A 227 12.37 -6.80 12.10
CA LEU A 227 13.50 -7.33 11.32
C LEU A 227 14.85 -7.17 12.03
N THR A 228 14.97 -6.17 12.89
CA THR A 228 16.15 -5.91 13.73
C THR A 228 15.92 -6.25 15.20
N SER A 229 14.97 -7.15 15.49
CA SER A 229 14.84 -7.71 16.83
C SER A 229 16.08 -8.54 17.16
N ARG A 230 16.61 -8.35 18.37
CA ARG A 230 17.73 -9.14 18.89
C ARG A 230 17.30 -10.53 19.38
N SER A 231 16.00 -10.82 19.41
CA SER A 231 15.42 -12.07 19.89
C SER A 231 14.88 -12.98 18.80
N ASN A 232 15.00 -12.59 17.51
CA ASN A 232 14.46 -13.37 16.38
C ASN A 232 15.35 -14.55 15.93
N GLY A 233 16.46 -14.83 16.59
CA GLY A 233 17.34 -15.95 16.29
C GLY A 233 18.08 -15.87 14.95
N TRP A 234 17.99 -14.79 14.21
CA TRP A 234 18.57 -14.70 12.87
C TRP A 234 20.06 -14.36 12.89
N GLY A 235 20.83 -15.11 12.10
CA GLY A 235 22.22 -14.77 11.79
C GLY A 235 22.33 -13.55 10.86
N TYR A 236 23.57 -13.11 10.62
CA TYR A 236 23.87 -11.92 9.80
C TYR A 236 23.33 -12.03 8.37
N VAL A 237 23.49 -13.16 7.72
CA VAL A 237 23.08 -13.37 6.31
C VAL A 237 21.57 -13.22 6.18
N LYS A 238 20.80 -13.97 6.96
CA LYS A 238 19.32 -13.94 6.91
C LYS A 238 18.78 -12.53 7.22
N ARG A 239 19.37 -11.85 8.21
CA ARG A 239 18.95 -10.48 8.56
C ARG A 239 19.22 -9.49 7.43
N LYS A 240 20.39 -9.53 6.79
CA LYS A 240 20.74 -8.69 5.63
C LYS A 240 19.77 -8.90 4.48
N GLN A 241 19.49 -10.16 4.11
CA GLN A 241 18.57 -10.50 3.03
C GLN A 241 17.15 -9.98 3.30
N LYS A 242 16.62 -10.19 4.52
CA LYS A 242 15.29 -9.71 4.91
C LYS A 242 15.19 -8.20 4.90
N LEU A 243 16.22 -7.50 5.45
CA LEU A 243 16.27 -6.04 5.43
C LEU A 243 16.35 -5.52 3.99
N ARG A 244 17.23 -6.08 3.15
CA ARG A 244 17.35 -5.70 1.74
C ARG A 244 16.01 -5.82 1.00
N LYS A 245 15.37 -6.99 1.10
CA LYS A 245 14.08 -7.25 0.44
C LYS A 245 13.02 -6.22 0.89
N TYR A 246 12.93 -5.95 2.19
CA TYR A 246 11.96 -5.02 2.72
C TYR A 246 12.24 -3.57 2.31
N ILE A 247 13.49 -3.09 2.47
CA ILE A 247 13.89 -1.71 2.17
C ILE A 247 13.71 -1.41 0.69
N VAL A 248 14.25 -2.27 -0.19
CA VAL A 248 14.15 -2.06 -1.64
C VAL A 248 12.70 -2.07 -2.11
N GLY A 249 11.88 -3.02 -1.64
CA GLY A 249 10.45 -3.06 -1.99
C GLY A 249 9.68 -1.84 -1.48
N TRP A 250 9.96 -1.38 -0.25
CA TRP A 250 9.31 -0.21 0.32
C TRP A 250 9.72 1.07 -0.39
N VAL A 251 11.01 1.27 -0.64
CA VAL A 251 11.52 2.43 -1.39
C VAL A 251 10.96 2.42 -2.81
N GLY A 252 10.93 1.26 -3.48
CA GLY A 252 10.35 1.12 -4.81
C GLY A 252 8.89 1.52 -4.90
N TYR A 253 8.11 1.27 -3.85
CA TYR A 253 6.73 1.73 -3.78
C TYR A 253 6.63 3.24 -3.51
N TYR A 254 7.47 3.79 -2.60
CA TYR A 254 7.37 5.18 -2.15
C TYR A 254 8.33 6.16 -2.83
N HIS A 255 9.02 5.76 -3.91
CA HIS A 255 10.04 6.60 -4.58
C HIS A 255 9.52 7.94 -5.13
N LEU A 256 8.21 8.04 -5.44
CA LEU A 256 7.60 9.30 -5.87
C LEU A 256 7.52 10.36 -4.76
N ALA A 257 7.61 9.95 -3.50
CA ALA A 257 7.51 10.87 -2.37
C ALA A 257 8.82 11.63 -2.13
N ASN A 258 8.72 12.89 -1.76
CA ASN A 258 9.85 13.62 -1.21
C ASN A 258 10.14 13.11 0.21
N MET A 259 11.14 12.23 0.37
CA MET A 259 11.42 11.55 1.63
C MET A 259 12.90 11.52 2.02
N LYS A 260 13.77 12.33 1.40
CA LYS A 260 15.22 12.36 1.67
C LYS A 260 15.54 12.50 3.16
N ARG A 261 14.93 13.48 3.84
CA ARG A 261 15.11 13.70 5.27
C ARG A 261 14.64 12.52 6.12
N PHE A 262 13.48 11.95 5.79
CA PHE A 262 12.96 10.77 6.47
C PHE A 262 13.87 9.54 6.31
N CYS A 263 14.46 9.35 5.13
CA CYS A 263 15.44 8.28 4.89
C CYS A 263 16.67 8.46 5.75
N LEU A 264 17.24 9.68 5.83
CA LEU A 264 18.40 9.99 6.67
C LEU A 264 18.15 9.66 8.14
N GLU A 265 17.08 10.23 8.72
CA GLU A 265 16.72 10.01 10.14
C GLU A 265 16.44 8.53 10.43
N THR A 266 15.82 7.82 9.49
CA THR A 266 15.51 6.40 9.67
C THR A 266 16.76 5.54 9.55
N ASP A 267 17.69 5.89 8.65
CA ASP A 267 18.97 5.18 8.50
C ASP A 267 19.87 5.31 9.74
N GLU A 268 19.90 6.48 10.38
CA GLU A 268 20.65 6.66 11.65
C GLU A 268 20.11 5.72 12.73
N TRP A 269 18.81 5.70 12.92
CA TRP A 269 18.15 4.82 13.86
C TRP A 269 18.35 3.34 13.50
N LEU A 270 18.23 2.98 12.22
CA LEU A 270 18.38 1.61 11.74
C LEU A 270 19.82 1.09 11.94
N ARG A 271 20.84 1.90 11.66
CA ARG A 271 22.25 1.57 11.89
C ARG A 271 22.52 1.27 13.36
N ARG A 272 21.97 2.07 14.27
CA ARG A 272 22.05 1.79 15.71
C ARG A 272 21.41 0.45 16.06
N ARG A 273 20.27 0.11 15.48
CA ARG A 273 19.63 -1.19 15.67
C ARG A 273 20.46 -2.35 15.12
N ILE A 274 21.08 -2.19 13.97
CA ILE A 274 21.97 -3.20 13.37
C ILE A 274 23.19 -3.43 14.28
N ARG A 275 23.84 -2.37 14.76
CA ARG A 275 24.95 -2.44 15.73
C ARG A 275 24.53 -3.19 16.99
N MET A 276 23.35 -2.92 17.51
CA MET A 276 22.78 -3.63 18.67
C MET A 276 22.68 -5.15 18.41
N CYS A 277 22.22 -5.55 17.23
CA CYS A 277 22.11 -6.97 16.86
C CYS A 277 23.47 -7.63 16.71
N ILE A 278 24.43 -6.95 16.09
CA ILE A 278 25.81 -7.43 15.91
C ILE A 278 26.47 -7.58 17.29
N TRP A 279 26.35 -6.57 18.14
CA TRP A 279 26.90 -6.59 19.51
C TRP A 279 26.34 -7.74 20.34
N LYS A 280 25.04 -8.02 20.26
CA LYS A 280 24.44 -9.18 20.92
C LYS A 280 24.99 -10.51 20.39
N ALA A 281 25.23 -10.60 19.08
CA ALA A 281 25.76 -11.83 18.47
C ALA A 281 27.20 -12.15 18.94
N TRP A 282 27.96 -11.15 19.36
CA TRP A 282 29.30 -11.33 19.98
C TRP A 282 29.25 -11.77 21.44
N LYS A 283 28.37 -12.55 21.83
CA LYS A 283 27.97 -13.04 23.15
C LYS A 283 29.00 -12.81 24.31
N LYS A 284 30.20 -13.38 24.21
CA LYS A 284 31.23 -13.38 25.26
C LYS A 284 32.13 -12.13 25.21
N PRO A 285 32.59 -11.58 26.35
CA PRO A 285 33.55 -10.47 26.40
C PRO A 285 34.77 -10.67 25.51
N LYS A 286 35.40 -11.83 25.58
CA LYS A 286 36.57 -12.19 24.75
C LYS A 286 36.26 -12.04 23.23
N THR A 287 35.07 -12.51 22.79
CA THR A 287 34.63 -12.37 21.39
C THR A 287 34.42 -10.91 21.01
N LYS A 288 33.85 -10.09 21.90
CA LYS A 288 33.68 -8.65 21.68
C LYS A 288 35.02 -7.94 21.53
N VAL A 289 35.98 -8.21 22.42
CA VAL A 289 37.34 -7.66 22.35
C VAL A 289 38.00 -8.00 21.02
N VAL A 290 38.05 -9.29 20.66
CA VAL A 290 38.64 -9.74 19.37
C VAL A 290 38.01 -9.06 18.18
N ASN A 291 36.68 -8.97 18.14
CA ASN A 291 35.99 -8.34 17.03
C ASN A 291 36.18 -6.82 16.98
N LEU A 292 36.28 -6.14 18.13
CA LEU A 292 36.64 -4.71 18.18
C LEU A 292 38.04 -4.47 17.63
N ILE A 293 39.03 -5.27 18.00
CA ILE A 293 40.41 -5.18 17.48
C ILE A 293 40.41 -5.43 15.97
N ARG A 294 39.70 -6.47 15.46
CA ARG A 294 39.51 -6.71 14.02
C ARG A 294 38.86 -5.54 13.29
N CYS A 295 38.07 -4.75 14.03
CA CYS A 295 37.44 -3.53 13.52
C CYS A 295 38.39 -2.31 13.60
N GLY A 296 39.68 -2.47 13.93
CA GLY A 296 40.65 -1.39 14.01
C GLY A 296 40.58 -0.55 15.26
N ILE A 297 39.95 -1.06 16.33
CA ILE A 297 39.91 -0.39 17.63
C ILE A 297 41.21 -0.75 18.41
N ALA A 298 41.83 0.24 19.01
CA ALA A 298 43.04 0.06 19.84
C ALA A 298 42.78 -0.98 20.94
N LYS A 299 43.78 -1.84 21.21
CA LYS A 299 43.68 -2.98 22.13
C LYS A 299 43.12 -2.58 23.50
N TRP A 300 43.61 -1.51 24.10
CA TRP A 300 43.18 -1.05 25.42
C TRP A 300 41.68 -0.60 25.41
N GLN A 301 41.24 0.11 24.39
CA GLN A 301 39.82 0.48 24.23
C GLN A 301 38.96 -0.75 24.01
N ALA A 302 39.42 -1.71 23.22
CA ALA A 302 38.69 -2.95 22.97
C ALA A 302 38.45 -3.75 24.25
N TYR A 303 39.43 -3.81 25.15
CA TYR A 303 39.28 -4.44 26.48
C TYR A 303 38.31 -3.66 27.36
N GLN A 304 38.43 -2.34 27.43
CA GLN A 304 37.53 -1.47 28.19
C GLN A 304 36.07 -1.65 27.77
N TRP A 305 35.81 -1.55 26.48
CA TRP A 305 34.44 -1.60 25.94
C TRP A 305 33.91 -3.03 25.78
N GLY A 306 34.77 -4.02 25.56
CA GLY A 306 34.37 -5.42 25.46
C GLY A 306 33.82 -5.97 26.78
N ASN A 307 34.32 -5.46 27.92
CA ASN A 307 33.87 -5.81 29.27
C ASN A 307 32.74 -4.91 29.80
N THR A 308 32.24 -3.98 29.00
CA THR A 308 31.16 -3.05 29.42
C THR A 308 29.91 -3.79 29.89
N ARG A 309 29.28 -3.29 30.97
CA ARG A 309 27.99 -3.73 31.50
C ARG A 309 26.81 -2.91 30.95
N LEU A 310 27.06 -1.98 30.00
CA LEU A 310 26.00 -1.16 29.40
C LEU A 310 25.00 -2.01 28.64
N ALA A 311 23.72 -1.65 28.76
CA ALA A 311 22.63 -2.30 28.01
C ALA A 311 22.85 -2.21 26.51
N TYR A 312 22.38 -3.21 25.75
CA TYR A 312 22.62 -3.35 24.32
C TYR A 312 22.27 -2.10 23.48
N TRP A 313 21.20 -1.41 23.85
CA TRP A 313 20.78 -0.20 23.14
C TRP A 313 21.70 0.98 23.42
N ARG A 314 22.16 1.10 24.66
CA ARG A 314 23.08 2.17 25.09
C ARG A 314 24.43 2.03 24.39
N ILE A 315 25.01 0.85 24.42
CA ILE A 315 26.31 0.57 23.78
C ILE A 315 26.22 0.72 22.24
N ALA A 316 25.10 0.34 21.63
CA ALA A 316 24.91 0.48 20.18
C ALA A 316 24.92 1.94 19.70
N GLY A 317 24.74 2.91 20.57
CA GLY A 317 24.86 4.33 20.29
C GLY A 317 26.19 4.95 20.72
N SER A 318 27.13 4.15 21.22
CA SER A 318 28.44 4.65 21.64
C SER A 318 29.34 5.05 20.47
N PRO A 319 30.28 5.98 20.70
CA PRO A 319 31.28 6.33 19.68
C PRO A 319 32.08 5.12 19.22
N ILE A 320 32.48 4.23 20.16
CA ILE A 320 33.30 3.06 19.84
C ILE A 320 32.61 2.12 18.83
N LEU A 321 31.30 1.82 18.98
CA LEU A 321 30.60 1.00 18.03
C LEU A 321 30.30 1.77 16.73
N SER A 322 30.24 3.09 16.78
CA SER A 322 30.09 3.91 15.58
C SER A 322 31.34 3.90 14.71
N ILE A 323 32.53 3.84 15.35
CA ILE A 323 33.82 3.69 14.68
C ILE A 323 34.02 2.24 14.21
N ALA A 324 33.87 1.26 15.11
CA ALA A 324 34.06 -0.16 14.80
C ALA A 324 33.13 -0.66 13.67
N MET A 325 31.91 -0.17 13.65
CA MET A 325 30.88 -0.51 12.65
C MET A 325 30.40 0.76 11.96
N SER A 326 31.34 1.46 11.27
CA SER A 326 31.05 2.68 10.52
C SER A 326 30.00 2.42 9.43
N ASN A 327 29.39 3.47 8.92
CA ASN A 327 28.40 3.38 7.85
C ASN A 327 28.96 2.67 6.61
N ASP A 328 30.23 3.00 6.24
CA ASP A 328 30.89 2.40 5.07
C ASP A 328 31.21 0.93 5.29
N ARG A 329 31.59 0.54 6.51
CA ARG A 329 31.80 -0.86 6.86
C ARG A 329 30.50 -1.66 6.79
N LEU A 330 29.39 -1.12 7.30
CA LEU A 330 28.08 -1.76 7.19
C LEU A 330 27.64 -1.91 5.73
N ARG A 331 27.86 -0.89 4.89
CA ARG A 331 27.62 -0.96 3.44
C ARG A 331 28.48 -2.05 2.77
N LYS A 332 29.80 -2.06 3.00
CA LYS A 332 30.70 -3.10 2.49
C LYS A 332 30.28 -4.50 2.92
N GLN A 333 29.69 -4.65 4.10
CA GLN A 333 29.13 -5.91 4.57
C GLN A 333 27.77 -6.26 3.96
N GLY A 334 27.20 -5.41 3.09
CA GLY A 334 25.95 -5.66 2.36
C GLY A 334 24.66 -5.24 3.10
N TYR A 335 24.76 -4.40 4.13
CA TYR A 335 23.59 -3.75 4.71
C TYR A 335 23.13 -2.58 3.82
N VAL A 336 21.88 -2.62 3.38
CA VAL A 336 21.28 -1.59 2.53
C VAL A 336 20.77 -0.43 3.39
N CYS A 337 21.05 0.81 2.96
CA CYS A 337 20.49 2.04 3.52
C CYS A 337 19.28 2.50 2.71
N LEU A 338 18.31 3.11 3.38
CA LEU A 338 17.12 3.67 2.72
C LEU A 338 17.48 4.81 1.78
N LEU A 339 18.37 5.71 2.23
CA LEU A 339 18.80 6.83 1.43
C LEU A 339 19.50 6.38 0.14
N ASP A 340 20.41 5.41 0.24
CA ASP A 340 21.14 4.86 -0.91
C ASP A 340 20.14 4.21 -1.90
N ALA A 341 19.17 3.45 -1.39
CA ALA A 341 18.13 2.85 -2.20
C ALA A 341 17.23 3.92 -2.86
N TYR A 342 16.94 5.01 -2.16
CA TYR A 342 16.10 6.11 -2.67
C TYR A 342 16.81 6.94 -3.74
N LEU A 343 18.08 7.30 -3.53
CA LEU A 343 18.86 8.09 -4.49
C LEU A 343 19.28 7.27 -5.71
N GLY A 344 19.53 5.97 -5.52
CA GLY A 344 19.90 5.04 -6.60
C GLY A 344 18.67 4.39 -7.26
N TRP A 345 17.44 4.80 -6.93
CA TRP A 345 16.25 4.26 -7.56
C TRP A 345 16.16 4.69 -9.01
N ASN A 346 16.46 3.74 -9.91
CA ASN A 346 16.26 3.90 -11.35
C ASN A 346 15.18 2.89 -11.76
N PRO A 347 13.93 3.30 -12.05
CA PRO A 347 12.91 2.39 -12.54
C PRO A 347 13.35 1.88 -13.93
N LYS A 348 13.60 0.57 -14.03
CA LYS A 348 13.73 -0.11 -15.33
C LYS A 348 12.39 -0.13 -16.03
#